data_f61fbb7f5a10c2478e20b3b9749fb4fc
#
_entry.id   f61fbb7f5a10c2478e20b3b9749fb4fc
#
_cell.length_a   1.000
_cell.length_b   1.000
_cell.length_c   1.000
_cell.angle_alpha   90.00
_cell.angle_beta   90.00
_cell.angle_gamma   90.00
#
_symmetry.space_group_name_H-M   'P 1'
#
loop_
_entity.id
_entity.type
_entity.pdbx_description
1 polymer ?
#
loop_
_entity_poly.entity_id
_entity_poly.type
_entity_poly.pdbx_seq_one_letter_code
_entity_poly.pdbx_strand_id
1 'polypeptide(L)'
;MADQKKSETTKQPSGPRMGPGGRAGLVEKPKNFWGTTARLFGYMRNRLIGIIAVLVLAIASTVFQIRTPKILGEATTEIFKGVMKGQAEQKAGMSVGTYPVDFDKIKQIILIVLVLYLGSALFSFLQQFIMTRISQNTVYQLRKDLKYKMKTVPIKYYDTHSNGDIMSRAINDMDNIASTLQQSLTQMVTSAVMFVGTIWMMLTISWKLTLIALVTIPLGLIVVGIVAPKSQRFFAAQQKALGLLNNQVEETYGGQVIIKSFNREDDEVRDFEGQNQAFYNAAWKAQFVSGIIMPLMIFLNNIGYVFVAIMGGIEVANGAITLGNVQAFLQYMQQFSPVSYTHLRAHETTLHL
;
A
#
# COMPACT_ATOMS: atom_id res chain seq x y z
N MET A 1 -76.47 4.18 -10.14
CA MET A 1 -75.31 3.77 -10.94
C MET A 1 -74.28 4.86 -10.77
N ALA A 2 -73.37 4.67 -9.87
CA ALA A 2 -72.32 5.63 -9.50
C ALA A 2 -70.99 4.99 -9.81
N ASP A 3 -70.26 5.65 -10.72
CA ASP A 3 -68.94 5.23 -11.16
C ASP A 3 -67.88 5.83 -10.25
N GLN A 4 -67.16 4.99 -9.52
CA GLN A 4 -66.04 5.40 -8.66
C GLN A 4 -64.75 5.53 -9.51
N LYS A 5 -64.34 6.75 -9.73
CA LYS A 5 -63.03 7.07 -10.33
C LYS A 5 -61.94 6.95 -9.26
N LYS A 6 -61.16 5.85 -9.33
CA LYS A 6 -59.93 5.65 -8.57
C LYS A 6 -58.89 6.74 -8.95
N SER A 7 -58.48 7.58 -7.99
CA SER A 7 -57.36 8.46 -8.13
C SER A 7 -56.06 7.66 -8.02
N GLU A 8 -55.32 7.54 -9.10
CA GLU A 8 -53.93 7.06 -9.11
C GLU A 8 -53.03 8.12 -8.46
N THR A 9 -52.54 7.80 -7.28
CA THR A 9 -51.44 8.56 -6.63
C THR A 9 -50.14 8.28 -7.36
N THR A 10 -49.73 9.20 -8.18
CA THR A 10 -48.40 9.24 -8.83
C THR A 10 -47.33 9.34 -7.74
N LYS A 11 -46.63 8.23 -7.48
CA LYS A 11 -45.42 8.23 -6.68
C LYS A 11 -44.34 9.02 -7.42
N GLN A 12 -44.05 10.22 -6.97
CA GLN A 12 -42.83 10.97 -7.34
C GLN A 12 -41.60 10.13 -6.94
N PRO A 13 -40.64 9.91 -7.83
CA PRO A 13 -39.37 9.34 -7.44
C PRO A 13 -38.63 10.31 -6.56
N SER A 14 -38.42 9.97 -5.28
CA SER A 14 -37.54 10.68 -4.37
C SER A 14 -36.10 10.59 -4.90
N GLY A 15 -35.62 11.66 -5.53
CA GLY A 15 -34.23 11.82 -5.89
C GLY A 15 -33.34 11.83 -4.65
N PRO A 16 -32.11 11.34 -4.71
CA PRO A 16 -31.21 11.36 -3.58
C PRO A 16 -30.86 12.79 -3.23
N ARG A 17 -31.32 13.29 -2.07
CA ARG A 17 -30.89 14.56 -1.49
C ARG A 17 -29.38 14.45 -1.15
N MET A 18 -28.55 15.22 -1.83
CA MET A 18 -27.15 15.40 -1.50
C MET A 18 -27.02 16.33 -0.32
N GLY A 19 -26.58 15.83 0.83
CA GLY A 19 -26.00 16.65 1.89
C GLY A 19 -24.52 17.00 1.57
N PRO A 20 -23.97 18.13 2.11
CA PRO A 20 -22.58 18.57 1.86
C PRO A 20 -21.54 17.81 2.68
N GLY A 21 -21.74 16.54 2.95
CA GLY A 21 -20.78 15.62 3.54
C GLY A 21 -20.29 14.65 2.49
N GLY A 22 -19.02 14.79 2.05
CA GLY A 22 -18.44 13.96 1.02
C GLY A 22 -18.71 12.47 1.29
N ARG A 23 -19.42 11.83 0.39
CA ARG A 23 -19.45 10.38 0.29
C ARG A 23 -17.98 9.93 0.17
N ALA A 24 -17.45 9.34 1.23
CA ALA A 24 -16.46 8.30 1.05
C ALA A 24 -17.19 7.24 0.21
N GLY A 25 -17.08 7.35 -1.11
CA GLY A 25 -17.82 6.54 -2.05
C GLY A 25 -17.50 5.09 -1.75
N LEU A 26 -18.54 4.29 -1.52
CA LEU A 26 -18.45 2.86 -1.75
C LEU A 26 -17.78 2.72 -3.12
N VAL A 27 -16.54 2.23 -3.15
CA VAL A 27 -15.81 2.03 -4.41
C VAL A 27 -16.64 1.00 -5.18
N GLU A 28 -17.40 1.47 -6.17
CA GLU A 28 -18.20 0.59 -7.00
C GLU A 28 -17.26 -0.38 -7.72
N LYS A 29 -17.55 -1.67 -7.63
CA LYS A 29 -16.80 -2.68 -8.39
C LYS A 29 -16.87 -2.33 -9.87
N PRO A 30 -15.73 -2.28 -10.57
CA PRO A 30 -15.75 -1.99 -11.99
C PRO A 30 -16.55 -3.06 -12.72
N LYS A 31 -17.58 -2.67 -13.45
CA LYS A 31 -18.46 -3.58 -14.22
C LYS A 31 -17.66 -4.41 -15.24
N ASN A 32 -16.53 -3.89 -15.71
CA ASN A 32 -15.62 -4.58 -16.63
C ASN A 32 -14.17 -4.12 -16.43
N PHE A 33 -13.49 -4.73 -15.46
CA PHE A 33 -12.10 -4.39 -15.11
C PHE A 33 -11.15 -4.50 -16.31
N TRP A 34 -11.16 -5.63 -17.01
CA TRP A 34 -10.25 -5.87 -18.14
C TRP A 34 -10.50 -4.92 -19.32
N GLY A 35 -11.76 -4.63 -19.62
CA GLY A 35 -12.11 -3.67 -20.69
C GLY A 35 -11.69 -2.25 -20.34
N THR A 36 -11.84 -1.82 -19.10
CA THR A 36 -11.42 -0.49 -18.62
C THR A 36 -9.91 -0.36 -18.63
N THR A 37 -9.20 -1.37 -18.13
CA THR A 37 -7.73 -1.42 -18.13
C THR A 37 -7.17 -1.41 -19.57
N ALA A 38 -7.75 -2.20 -20.48
CA ALA A 38 -7.34 -2.22 -21.89
C ALA A 38 -7.53 -0.84 -22.56
N ARG A 39 -8.64 -0.14 -22.28
CA ARG A 39 -8.87 1.24 -22.79
C ARG A 39 -7.81 2.21 -22.24
N LEU A 40 -7.48 2.12 -20.96
CA LEU A 40 -6.46 2.96 -20.34
C LEU A 40 -5.08 2.72 -20.97
N PHE A 41 -4.71 1.46 -21.19
CA PHE A 41 -3.49 1.11 -21.95
C PHE A 41 -3.55 1.61 -23.40
N GLY A 42 -4.74 1.66 -24.03
CA GLY A 42 -4.93 2.25 -25.34
C GLY A 42 -4.51 3.71 -25.41
N TYR A 43 -4.84 4.53 -24.39
CA TYR A 43 -4.38 5.91 -24.26
C TYR A 43 -2.87 6.06 -24.11
N MET A 44 -2.23 5.03 -23.52
CA MET A 44 -0.78 5.00 -23.29
C MET A 44 0.00 4.42 -24.48
N ARG A 45 -0.68 3.82 -25.47
CA ARG A 45 -0.06 3.12 -26.61
C ARG A 45 0.97 3.97 -27.37
N ASN A 46 0.67 5.23 -27.58
CA ASN A 46 1.59 6.15 -28.27
C ASN A 46 2.88 6.46 -27.46
N ARG A 47 2.99 5.95 -26.24
CA ARG A 47 4.11 6.18 -25.31
C ARG A 47 4.73 4.87 -24.81
N LEU A 48 4.53 3.78 -25.54
CA LEU A 48 5.07 2.45 -25.18
C LEU A 48 6.58 2.49 -24.96
N ILE A 49 7.32 3.24 -25.77
CA ILE A 49 8.78 3.39 -25.59
C ILE A 49 9.10 4.00 -24.22
N GLY A 50 8.36 5.03 -23.80
CA GLY A 50 8.52 5.63 -22.47
C GLY A 50 8.17 4.66 -21.34
N ILE A 51 7.11 3.86 -21.50
CA ILE A 51 6.72 2.83 -20.52
C ILE A 51 7.80 1.76 -20.41
N ILE A 52 8.31 1.26 -21.54
CA ILE A 52 9.41 0.30 -21.57
C ILE A 52 10.66 0.89 -20.89
N ALA A 53 11.00 2.16 -21.15
CA ALA A 53 12.10 2.83 -20.48
C ALA A 53 11.88 2.90 -18.95
N VAL A 54 10.67 3.23 -18.49
CA VAL A 54 10.31 3.22 -17.06
C VAL A 54 10.48 1.83 -16.45
N LEU A 55 10.04 0.78 -17.14
CA LEU A 55 10.17 -0.60 -16.68
C LEU A 55 11.64 -1.02 -16.58
N VAL A 56 12.45 -0.73 -17.59
CA VAL A 56 13.89 -1.03 -17.58
C VAL A 56 14.61 -0.30 -16.46
N LEU A 57 14.32 0.99 -16.27
CA LEU A 57 14.92 1.79 -15.19
C LEU A 57 14.47 1.29 -13.81
N ALA A 58 13.20 0.89 -13.66
CA ALA A 58 12.69 0.28 -12.44
C ALA A 58 13.42 -1.01 -12.09
N ILE A 59 13.58 -1.90 -13.07
CA ILE A 59 14.30 -3.16 -12.90
C ILE A 59 15.77 -2.90 -12.55
N ALA A 60 16.44 -2.01 -13.29
CA ALA A 60 17.84 -1.67 -13.03
C ALA A 60 18.06 -1.08 -11.63
N SER A 61 17.22 -0.12 -11.23
CA SER A 61 17.26 0.46 -9.88
C SER A 61 17.06 -0.60 -8.80
N THR A 62 16.05 -1.48 -8.97
CA THR A 62 15.73 -2.53 -8.00
C THR A 62 16.84 -3.58 -7.93
N VAL A 63 17.44 -3.97 -9.04
CA VAL A 63 18.58 -4.91 -9.07
C VAL A 63 19.78 -4.34 -8.29
N PHE A 64 20.06 -3.04 -8.40
CA PHE A 64 21.11 -2.41 -7.63
C PHE A 64 20.79 -2.45 -6.12
N GLN A 65 19.55 -2.17 -5.74
CA GLN A 65 19.11 -2.27 -4.34
C GLN A 65 19.24 -3.69 -3.78
N ILE A 66 18.85 -4.70 -4.56
CA ILE A 66 18.91 -6.10 -4.15
C ILE A 66 20.36 -6.59 -4.00
N ARG A 67 21.30 -6.09 -4.80
CA ARG A 67 22.71 -6.48 -4.71
C ARG A 67 23.45 -5.87 -3.52
N THR A 68 23.03 -4.71 -3.07
CA THR A 68 23.69 -3.93 -2.01
C THR A 68 23.87 -4.68 -0.69
N PRO A 69 22.87 -5.38 -0.12
CA PRO A 69 23.02 -6.11 1.14
C PRO A 69 24.13 -7.15 1.11
N LYS A 70 24.26 -7.88 -0.01
CA LYS A 70 25.30 -8.91 -0.16
C LYS A 70 26.71 -8.31 -0.20
N ILE A 71 26.90 -7.23 -0.96
CA ILE A 71 28.19 -6.54 -1.07
C ILE A 71 28.55 -5.89 0.29
N LEU A 72 27.58 -5.28 0.99
CA LEU A 72 27.81 -4.73 2.32
C LEU A 72 28.16 -5.83 3.34
N GLY A 73 27.58 -7.04 3.21
CA GLY A 73 27.92 -8.21 4.00
C GLY A 73 29.39 -8.64 3.81
N GLU A 74 29.97 -8.43 2.63
CA GLU A 74 31.42 -8.72 2.41
C GLU A 74 32.29 -7.85 3.30
N ALA A 75 31.95 -6.57 3.50
CA ALA A 75 32.69 -5.67 4.43
C ALA A 75 32.63 -6.22 5.87
N THR A 76 31.46 -6.67 6.33
CA THR A 76 31.32 -7.29 7.66
C THR A 76 32.16 -8.57 7.77
N THR A 77 32.21 -9.37 6.71
CA THR A 77 33.04 -10.59 6.66
C THR A 77 34.53 -10.25 6.80
N GLU A 78 35.01 -9.20 6.12
CA GLU A 78 36.43 -8.79 6.20
C GLU A 78 36.78 -8.24 7.59
N ILE A 79 35.89 -7.46 8.22
CA ILE A 79 36.07 -7.04 9.61
C ILE A 79 36.17 -8.24 10.55
N PHE A 80 35.23 -9.18 10.41
CA PHE A 80 35.19 -10.38 11.23
C PHE A 80 36.45 -11.24 11.07
N LYS A 81 36.93 -11.44 9.85
CA LYS A 81 38.18 -12.16 9.57
C LYS A 81 39.36 -11.48 10.23
N GLY A 82 39.49 -10.18 10.14
CA GLY A 82 40.58 -9.40 10.78
C GLY A 82 40.57 -9.53 12.30
N VAL A 83 39.39 -9.45 12.92
CA VAL A 83 39.22 -9.65 14.37
C VAL A 83 39.60 -11.06 14.80
N MET A 84 39.09 -12.08 14.09
CA MET A 84 39.40 -13.49 14.39
C MET A 84 40.89 -13.79 14.25
N LYS A 85 41.56 -13.25 13.21
CA LYS A 85 42.98 -13.40 13.02
C LYS A 85 43.78 -12.74 14.15
N GLY A 86 43.43 -11.53 14.53
CA GLY A 86 44.08 -10.83 15.65
C GLY A 86 43.91 -11.58 16.99
N GLN A 87 42.71 -12.14 17.25
CA GLN A 87 42.48 -12.96 18.45
C GLN A 87 43.32 -14.26 18.42
N ALA A 88 43.50 -14.89 17.27
CA ALA A 88 44.31 -16.08 17.14
C ALA A 88 45.81 -15.77 17.40
N GLU A 89 46.31 -14.65 16.85
CA GLU A 89 47.68 -14.16 17.08
C GLU A 89 47.91 -13.81 18.56
N GLN A 90 46.93 -13.19 19.22
CA GLN A 90 47.02 -12.87 20.66
C GLN A 90 47.05 -14.16 21.52
N LYS A 91 46.22 -15.17 21.18
CA LYS A 91 46.29 -16.47 21.86
C LYS A 91 47.59 -17.23 21.64
N ALA A 92 48.24 -16.98 20.52
CA ALA A 92 49.57 -17.53 20.20
C ALA A 92 50.73 -16.80 20.92
N GLY A 93 50.42 -15.84 21.82
CA GLY A 93 51.44 -15.08 22.55
C GLY A 93 52.10 -13.95 21.79
N MET A 94 51.58 -13.61 20.61
CA MET A 94 52.05 -12.45 19.83
C MET A 94 51.36 -11.16 20.33
N SER A 95 52.15 -10.10 20.51
CA SER A 95 51.61 -8.80 20.88
C SER A 95 50.90 -8.18 19.67
N VAL A 96 49.57 -8.15 19.70
CA VAL A 96 48.74 -7.54 18.64
C VAL A 96 48.50 -6.09 19.00
N GLY A 97 49.27 -5.18 18.39
CA GLY A 97 49.12 -3.72 18.59
C GLY A 97 47.83 -3.18 17.94
N THR A 98 47.44 -3.77 16.81
CA THR A 98 46.20 -3.43 16.06
C THR A 98 45.68 -4.68 15.36
N TYR A 99 44.35 -4.90 15.39
CA TYR A 99 43.75 -6.04 14.67
C TYR A 99 44.04 -5.93 13.16
N PRO A 100 44.44 -7.00 12.48
CA PRO A 100 44.84 -7.01 11.06
C PRO A 100 43.58 -6.97 10.16
N VAL A 101 42.85 -5.87 10.21
CA VAL A 101 41.66 -5.61 9.36
C VAL A 101 42.12 -4.89 8.09
N ASP A 102 41.73 -5.39 6.94
CA ASP A 102 42.02 -4.76 5.62
C ASP A 102 41.06 -3.58 5.36
N PHE A 103 41.47 -2.40 5.82
CA PHE A 103 40.68 -1.18 5.63
C PHE A 103 40.63 -0.73 4.16
N ASP A 104 41.64 -1.03 3.34
CA ASP A 104 41.62 -0.68 1.92
C ASP A 104 40.54 -1.45 1.16
N LYS A 105 40.41 -2.73 1.46
CA LYS A 105 39.34 -3.57 0.91
C LYS A 105 37.97 -3.12 1.38
N ILE A 106 37.79 -2.77 2.65
CA ILE A 106 36.57 -2.20 3.19
C ILE A 106 36.20 -0.90 2.48
N LYS A 107 37.15 0.00 2.27
CA LYS A 107 37.00 1.26 1.54
C LYS A 107 36.51 1.01 0.12
N GLN A 108 37.10 0.05 -0.59
CA GLN A 108 36.63 -0.36 -1.93
C GLN A 108 35.19 -0.84 -1.92
N ILE A 109 34.82 -1.72 -0.98
CA ILE A 109 33.46 -2.23 -0.83
C ILE A 109 32.47 -1.08 -0.58
N ILE A 110 32.79 -0.16 0.34
CA ILE A 110 31.94 1.01 0.65
C ILE A 110 31.78 1.89 -0.60
N LEU A 111 32.85 2.11 -1.36
CA LEU A 111 32.79 2.91 -2.58
C LEU A 111 31.89 2.24 -3.65
N ILE A 112 31.98 0.93 -3.81
CA ILE A 112 31.08 0.18 -4.71
C ILE A 112 29.63 0.33 -4.25
N VAL A 113 29.35 0.16 -2.96
CA VAL A 113 28.02 0.33 -2.39
C VAL A 113 27.48 1.76 -2.63
N LEU A 114 28.34 2.76 -2.44
CA LEU A 114 27.98 4.17 -2.72
C LEU A 114 27.61 4.37 -4.19
N VAL A 115 28.40 3.83 -5.12
CA VAL A 115 28.13 3.91 -6.56
C VAL A 115 26.79 3.21 -6.91
N LEU A 116 26.53 2.05 -6.30
CA LEU A 116 25.25 1.32 -6.50
C LEU A 116 24.05 2.13 -5.98
N TYR A 117 24.18 2.76 -4.81
CA TYR A 117 23.11 3.62 -4.27
C TYR A 117 22.87 4.86 -5.13
N LEU A 118 23.94 5.54 -5.55
CA LEU A 118 23.82 6.68 -6.45
C LEU A 118 23.24 6.30 -7.80
N GLY A 119 23.66 5.16 -8.36
CA GLY A 119 23.09 4.62 -9.59
C GLY A 119 21.61 4.27 -9.45
N SER A 120 21.25 3.60 -8.35
CA SER A 120 19.86 3.28 -8.05
C SER A 120 18.99 4.54 -7.88
N ALA A 121 19.51 5.55 -7.16
CA ALA A 121 18.80 6.82 -6.98
C ALA A 121 18.60 7.55 -8.31
N LEU A 122 19.63 7.59 -9.17
CA LEU A 122 19.55 8.19 -10.49
C LEU A 122 18.49 7.47 -11.36
N PHE A 123 18.52 6.15 -11.40
CA PHE A 123 17.53 5.37 -12.17
C PHE A 123 16.11 5.55 -11.63
N SER A 124 15.93 5.57 -10.32
CA SER A 124 14.63 5.86 -9.70
C SER A 124 14.15 7.27 -10.03
N PHE A 125 15.03 8.26 -10.01
CA PHE A 125 14.70 9.64 -10.38
C PHE A 125 14.25 9.74 -11.85
N LEU A 126 15.03 9.17 -12.77
CA LEU A 126 14.70 9.16 -14.20
C LEU A 126 13.39 8.43 -14.48
N GLN A 127 13.19 7.29 -13.85
CA GLN A 127 11.97 6.50 -13.90
C GLN A 127 10.76 7.34 -13.47
N GLN A 128 10.84 7.98 -12.30
CA GLN A 128 9.75 8.80 -11.77
C GLN A 128 9.48 10.02 -12.65
N PHE A 129 10.51 10.66 -13.17
CA PHE A 129 10.39 11.80 -14.05
C PHE A 129 9.66 11.44 -15.37
N ILE A 130 10.06 10.31 -15.99
CA ILE A 130 9.43 9.84 -17.23
C ILE A 130 7.98 9.41 -16.95
N MET A 131 7.74 8.66 -15.85
CA MET A 131 6.41 8.17 -15.49
C MET A 131 5.44 9.33 -15.22
N THR A 132 5.89 10.36 -14.50
CA THR A 132 5.09 11.57 -14.24
C THR A 132 4.68 12.24 -15.55
N ARG A 133 5.60 12.39 -16.50
CA ARG A 133 5.28 12.96 -17.83
C ARG A 133 4.27 12.09 -18.61
N ILE A 134 4.42 10.78 -18.58
CA ILE A 134 3.49 9.85 -19.24
C ILE A 134 2.10 9.96 -18.61
N SER A 135 2.02 9.93 -17.27
CA SER A 135 0.75 10.03 -16.54
C SER A 135 0.04 11.35 -16.83
N GLN A 136 0.71 12.49 -16.66
CA GLN A 136 0.12 13.81 -16.87
C GLN A 136 -0.35 14.02 -18.32
N ASN A 137 0.43 13.56 -19.27
CA ASN A 137 0.04 13.63 -20.67
C ASN A 137 -1.13 12.69 -21.01
N THR A 138 -1.24 11.53 -20.36
CA THR A 138 -2.38 10.61 -20.54
C THR A 138 -3.65 11.26 -20.01
N VAL A 139 -3.59 11.85 -18.82
CA VAL A 139 -4.72 12.55 -18.20
C VAL A 139 -5.09 13.81 -19.01
N TYR A 140 -4.13 14.52 -19.55
CA TYR A 140 -4.41 15.63 -20.46
C TYR A 140 -5.26 15.19 -21.67
N GLN A 141 -4.92 14.05 -22.29
CA GLN A 141 -5.71 13.51 -23.40
C GLN A 141 -7.10 13.08 -22.95
N LEU A 142 -7.20 12.38 -21.80
CA LEU A 142 -8.48 11.98 -21.22
C LEU A 142 -9.38 13.19 -20.95
N ARG A 143 -8.83 14.26 -20.35
CA ARG A 143 -9.59 15.51 -20.10
C ARG A 143 -10.02 16.18 -21.41
N LYS A 144 -9.17 16.17 -22.43
CA LYS A 144 -9.49 16.71 -23.75
C LYS A 144 -10.65 15.95 -24.39
N ASP A 145 -10.59 14.61 -24.37
CA ASP A 145 -11.63 13.75 -24.95
C ASP A 145 -12.94 13.85 -24.15
N LEU A 146 -12.85 13.92 -22.81
CA LEU A 146 -14.02 14.16 -21.98
C LEU A 146 -14.70 15.50 -22.32
N LYS A 147 -13.92 16.59 -22.41
CA LYS A 147 -14.44 17.91 -22.78
C LYS A 147 -15.08 17.91 -24.15
N TYR A 148 -14.47 17.21 -25.12
CA TYR A 148 -15.06 17.06 -26.45
C TYR A 148 -16.36 16.26 -26.39
N LYS A 149 -16.39 15.16 -25.63
CA LYS A 149 -17.59 14.35 -25.44
C LYS A 149 -18.72 15.15 -24.79
N MET A 150 -18.41 15.95 -23.77
CA MET A 150 -19.39 16.82 -23.11
C MET A 150 -20.07 17.80 -24.11
N LYS A 151 -19.34 18.30 -25.12
CA LYS A 151 -19.92 19.16 -26.15
C LYS A 151 -20.91 18.44 -27.08
N THR A 152 -20.77 17.11 -27.22
CA THR A 152 -21.56 16.31 -28.18
C THR A 152 -22.71 15.54 -27.54
N VAL A 153 -22.79 15.54 -26.21
CA VAL A 153 -23.85 14.86 -25.46
C VAL A 153 -25.15 15.69 -25.56
N PRO A 154 -26.32 15.07 -25.80
CA PRO A 154 -27.62 15.76 -25.85
C PRO A 154 -27.94 16.48 -24.53
N ILE A 155 -28.66 17.61 -24.62
CA ILE A 155 -29.07 18.41 -23.44
C ILE A 155 -29.84 17.56 -22.43
N LYS A 156 -30.67 16.62 -22.87
CA LYS A 156 -31.38 15.68 -22.01
C LYS A 156 -30.47 14.93 -21.01
N TYR A 157 -29.21 14.71 -21.35
CA TYR A 157 -28.24 14.09 -20.43
C TYR A 157 -27.97 14.99 -19.24
N TYR A 158 -27.81 16.30 -19.47
CA TYR A 158 -27.55 17.30 -18.42
C TYR A 158 -28.78 17.51 -17.53
N ASP A 159 -30.00 17.35 -18.10
CA ASP A 159 -31.24 17.44 -17.32
C ASP A 159 -31.44 16.23 -16.38
N THR A 160 -30.85 15.08 -16.74
CA THR A 160 -31.00 13.82 -15.97
C THR A 160 -29.82 13.51 -15.04
N HIS A 161 -28.70 14.23 -15.16
CA HIS A 161 -27.50 14.02 -14.36
C HIS A 161 -27.12 15.30 -13.61
N SER A 162 -26.69 15.14 -12.37
CA SER A 162 -26.24 16.29 -11.55
C SER A 162 -24.97 16.93 -12.16
N ASN A 163 -24.97 18.24 -12.32
CA ASN A 163 -23.78 19.01 -12.74
C ASN A 163 -22.59 18.76 -11.81
N GLY A 164 -22.84 18.59 -10.50
CA GLY A 164 -21.82 18.26 -9.52
C GLY A 164 -21.16 16.91 -9.77
N ASP A 165 -21.93 15.87 -10.16
CA ASP A 165 -21.40 14.55 -10.49
C ASP A 165 -20.52 14.61 -11.75
N ILE A 166 -20.98 15.32 -12.79
CA ILE A 166 -20.22 15.50 -14.03
C ILE A 166 -18.89 16.23 -13.75
N MET A 167 -18.92 17.31 -12.95
CA MET A 167 -17.71 18.04 -12.59
C MET A 167 -16.77 17.24 -11.69
N SER A 168 -17.30 16.46 -10.73
CA SER A 168 -16.50 15.57 -9.89
C SER A 168 -15.75 14.53 -10.73
N ARG A 169 -16.41 13.93 -11.72
CA ARG A 169 -15.77 13.00 -12.67
C ARG A 169 -14.71 13.69 -13.54
N ALA A 170 -14.98 14.91 -13.97
CA ALA A 170 -14.07 15.66 -14.84
C ALA A 170 -12.79 16.13 -14.11
N ILE A 171 -12.85 16.35 -12.81
CA ILE A 171 -11.74 16.86 -11.99
C ILE A 171 -11.18 15.75 -11.10
N ASN A 172 -11.96 15.28 -10.12
CA ASN A 172 -11.46 14.39 -9.08
C ASN A 172 -11.10 13.00 -9.62
N ASP A 173 -11.95 12.39 -10.47
CA ASP A 173 -11.67 11.07 -11.01
C ASP A 173 -10.46 11.10 -11.96
N MET A 174 -10.29 12.19 -12.72
CA MET A 174 -9.12 12.34 -13.59
C MET A 174 -7.83 12.51 -12.79
N ASP A 175 -7.85 13.23 -11.65
CA ASP A 175 -6.69 13.33 -10.76
C ASP A 175 -6.39 12.03 -10.03
N ASN A 176 -7.41 11.27 -9.64
CA ASN A 176 -7.25 9.93 -9.11
C ASN A 176 -6.63 8.96 -10.13
N ILE A 177 -7.04 9.02 -11.39
CA ILE A 177 -6.42 8.24 -12.47
C ILE A 177 -4.94 8.63 -12.62
N ALA A 178 -4.61 9.93 -12.60
CA ALA A 178 -3.24 10.42 -12.72
C ALA A 178 -2.34 9.86 -11.61
N SER A 179 -2.77 10.00 -10.36
CA SER A 179 -2.02 9.55 -9.18
C SER A 179 -1.90 8.03 -9.14
N THR A 180 -2.97 7.32 -9.45
CA THR A 180 -2.98 5.85 -9.49
C THR A 180 -2.05 5.31 -10.58
N LEU A 181 -2.08 5.86 -11.78
CA LEU A 181 -1.17 5.47 -12.86
C LEU A 181 0.29 5.68 -12.45
N GLN A 182 0.60 6.85 -11.89
CA GLN A 182 1.96 7.21 -11.50
C GLN A 182 2.50 6.30 -10.40
N GLN A 183 1.70 6.03 -9.36
CA GLN A 183 2.13 5.28 -8.19
C GLN A 183 2.01 3.76 -8.38
N SER A 184 0.83 3.29 -8.79
CA SER A 184 0.53 1.86 -8.77
C SER A 184 1.30 1.07 -9.82
N LEU A 185 1.46 1.60 -11.04
CA LEU A 185 2.18 0.88 -12.10
C LEU A 185 3.66 0.70 -11.73
N THR A 186 4.30 1.77 -11.27
CA THR A 186 5.70 1.76 -10.82
C THR A 186 5.87 0.83 -9.63
N GLN A 187 5.03 0.97 -8.60
CA GLN A 187 5.11 0.17 -7.39
C GLN A 187 4.90 -1.32 -7.67
N MET A 188 3.98 -1.68 -8.54
CA MET A 188 3.73 -3.09 -8.89
C MET A 188 4.96 -3.75 -9.51
N VAL A 189 5.63 -3.04 -10.43
CA VAL A 189 6.83 -3.57 -11.08
C VAL A 189 8.01 -3.67 -10.11
N THR A 190 8.30 -2.61 -9.36
CA THR A 190 9.39 -2.62 -8.38
C THR A 190 9.17 -3.68 -7.30
N SER A 191 7.94 -3.84 -6.81
CA SER A 191 7.60 -4.87 -5.82
C SER A 191 7.75 -6.28 -6.39
N ALA A 192 7.32 -6.53 -7.62
CA ALA A 192 7.48 -7.84 -8.26
C ALA A 192 8.96 -8.21 -8.45
N VAL A 193 9.77 -7.28 -8.96
CA VAL A 193 11.21 -7.47 -9.13
C VAL A 193 11.92 -7.64 -7.79
N MET A 194 11.54 -6.82 -6.79
CA MET A 194 12.08 -6.92 -5.43
C MET A 194 11.77 -8.29 -4.82
N PHE A 195 10.52 -8.75 -4.91
CA PHE A 195 10.07 -10.02 -4.36
C PHE A 195 10.83 -11.20 -4.97
N VAL A 196 10.82 -11.30 -6.30
CA VAL A 196 11.52 -12.40 -7.02
C VAL A 196 13.03 -12.31 -6.80
N GLY A 197 13.61 -11.12 -6.93
CA GLY A 197 15.04 -10.91 -6.80
C GLY A 197 15.56 -11.15 -5.37
N THR A 198 14.79 -10.75 -4.35
CA THR A 198 15.15 -10.99 -2.95
C THR A 198 15.12 -12.49 -2.63
N ILE A 199 14.08 -13.24 -3.05
CA ILE A 199 14.02 -14.69 -2.88
C ILE A 199 15.21 -15.36 -3.60
N TRP A 200 15.52 -14.95 -4.82
CA TRP A 200 16.66 -15.46 -5.56
C TRP A 200 17.98 -15.25 -4.80
N MET A 201 18.22 -14.04 -4.28
CA MET A 201 19.41 -13.74 -3.50
C MET A 201 19.47 -14.53 -2.20
N MET A 202 18.35 -14.70 -1.51
CA MET A 202 18.27 -15.53 -0.29
C MET A 202 18.62 -16.97 -0.58
N LEU A 203 18.12 -17.56 -1.67
CA LEU A 203 18.45 -18.91 -2.11
C LEU A 203 19.93 -19.08 -2.46
N THR A 204 20.60 -18.05 -3.00
CA THR A 204 22.04 -18.08 -3.28
C THR A 204 22.91 -18.08 -2.03
N ILE A 205 22.37 -17.68 -0.87
CA ILE A 205 23.06 -17.69 0.42
C ILE A 205 22.85 -19.03 1.14
N SER A 206 21.60 -19.36 1.45
CA SER A 206 21.24 -20.61 2.10
C SER A 206 19.79 -20.97 1.83
N TRP A 207 19.53 -22.13 1.26
CA TRP A 207 18.17 -22.61 1.01
C TRP A 207 17.43 -22.91 2.32
N LYS A 208 18.15 -23.34 3.38
CA LYS A 208 17.55 -23.64 4.70
C LYS A 208 17.04 -22.37 5.37
N LEU A 209 17.85 -21.29 5.37
CA LEU A 209 17.43 -20.00 5.91
C LEU A 209 16.27 -19.43 5.09
N THR A 210 16.28 -19.61 3.77
CA THR A 210 15.19 -19.16 2.89
C THR A 210 13.89 -19.87 3.21
N LEU A 211 13.92 -21.16 3.51
CA LEU A 211 12.73 -21.90 3.91
C LEU A 211 12.14 -21.37 5.22
N ILE A 212 12.99 -21.06 6.21
CA ILE A 212 12.55 -20.42 7.47
C ILE A 212 11.86 -19.08 7.18
N ALA A 213 12.48 -18.24 6.35
CA ALA A 213 11.91 -16.94 5.99
C ALA A 213 10.57 -17.09 5.23
N LEU A 214 10.47 -18.06 4.30
CA LEU A 214 9.24 -18.31 3.56
C LEU A 214 8.08 -18.80 4.43
N VAL A 215 8.34 -19.46 5.57
CA VAL A 215 7.28 -19.87 6.52
C VAL A 215 6.56 -18.67 7.13
N THR A 216 7.19 -17.51 7.20
CA THR A 216 6.53 -16.30 7.72
C THR A 216 5.37 -15.83 6.82
N ILE A 217 5.38 -16.15 5.51
CA ILE A 217 4.31 -15.79 4.57
C ILE A 217 2.99 -16.47 4.91
N PRO A 218 2.89 -17.82 4.96
CA PRO A 218 1.63 -18.47 5.30
C PRO A 218 1.14 -18.11 6.70
N LEU A 219 2.06 -17.89 7.67
CA LEU A 219 1.67 -17.40 8.99
C LEU A 219 1.04 -16.01 8.92
N GLY A 220 1.62 -15.11 8.14
CA GLY A 220 1.04 -13.78 7.89
C GLY A 220 -0.34 -13.86 7.21
N LEU A 221 -0.48 -14.73 6.20
CA LEU A 221 -1.77 -14.98 5.53
C LEU A 221 -2.83 -15.49 6.51
N ILE A 222 -2.49 -16.38 7.44
CA ILE A 222 -3.39 -16.87 8.48
C ILE A 222 -3.84 -15.71 9.38
N VAL A 223 -2.91 -14.86 9.85
CA VAL A 223 -3.23 -13.71 10.68
C VAL A 223 -4.19 -12.77 9.96
N VAL A 224 -3.89 -12.40 8.73
CA VAL A 224 -4.75 -11.52 7.91
C VAL A 224 -6.09 -12.19 7.67
N GLY A 225 -6.13 -13.46 7.28
CA GLY A 225 -7.36 -14.21 7.03
C GLY A 225 -8.29 -14.33 8.24
N ILE A 226 -7.74 -14.29 9.47
CA ILE A 226 -8.54 -14.30 10.71
C ILE A 226 -9.00 -12.89 11.10
N VAL A 227 -8.13 -11.90 10.98
CA VAL A 227 -8.37 -10.55 11.51
C VAL A 227 -9.17 -9.70 10.53
N ALA A 228 -8.89 -9.76 9.23
CA ALA A 228 -9.51 -8.88 8.24
C ALA A 228 -11.04 -9.05 8.14
N PRO A 229 -11.63 -10.26 8.13
CA PRO A 229 -13.08 -10.41 8.12
C PRO A 229 -13.76 -9.83 9.37
N LYS A 230 -13.11 -9.96 10.54
CA LYS A 230 -13.60 -9.36 11.79
C LYS A 230 -13.54 -7.83 11.73
N SER A 231 -12.42 -7.30 11.28
CA SER A 231 -12.21 -5.86 11.07
C SER A 231 -13.30 -5.28 10.18
N GLN A 232 -13.61 -5.90 9.05
CA GLN A 232 -14.64 -5.45 8.14
C GLN A 232 -16.04 -5.39 8.76
N ARG A 233 -16.40 -6.39 9.56
CA ARG A 233 -17.70 -6.38 10.26
C ARG A 233 -17.80 -5.18 11.20
N PHE A 234 -16.71 -4.82 11.90
CA PHE A 234 -16.69 -3.66 12.77
C PHE A 234 -16.69 -2.34 11.99
N PHE A 235 -15.98 -2.27 10.85
CA PHE A 235 -16.05 -1.10 9.98
C PHE A 235 -17.44 -0.90 9.38
N ALA A 236 -18.13 -1.97 8.98
CA ALA A 236 -19.51 -1.87 8.51
C ALA A 236 -20.44 -1.36 9.62
N ALA A 237 -20.26 -1.83 10.86
CA ALA A 237 -21.03 -1.35 12.02
C ALA A 237 -20.71 0.14 12.31
N GLN A 238 -19.45 0.55 12.22
CA GLN A 238 -19.01 1.94 12.37
C GLN A 238 -19.66 2.84 11.31
N GLN A 239 -19.65 2.42 10.03
CA GLN A 239 -20.26 3.22 8.95
C GLN A 239 -21.78 3.34 9.12
N LYS A 240 -22.44 2.27 9.58
CA LYS A 240 -23.86 2.33 9.90
C LYS A 240 -24.14 3.32 11.03
N ALA A 241 -23.38 3.24 12.13
CA ALA A 241 -23.53 4.14 13.27
C ALA A 241 -23.22 5.61 12.88
N LEU A 242 -22.20 5.85 12.06
CA LEU A 242 -21.88 7.17 11.52
C LEU A 242 -23.03 7.72 10.66
N GLY A 243 -23.65 6.88 9.85
CA GLY A 243 -24.81 7.27 9.05
C GLY A 243 -26.00 7.70 9.92
N LEU A 244 -26.27 6.97 10.99
CA LEU A 244 -27.35 7.33 11.94
C LEU A 244 -27.03 8.64 12.66
N LEU A 245 -25.78 8.82 13.12
CA LEU A 245 -25.33 10.05 13.75
C LEU A 245 -25.45 11.26 12.81
N ASN A 246 -25.03 11.11 11.54
CA ASN A 246 -25.17 12.17 10.55
C ASN A 246 -26.64 12.53 10.27
N ASN A 247 -27.52 11.53 10.18
CA ASN A 247 -28.95 11.78 10.02
C ASN A 247 -29.52 12.54 11.21
N GLN A 248 -29.13 12.19 12.45
CA GLN A 248 -29.53 12.93 13.66
C GLN A 248 -29.08 14.39 13.60
N VAL A 249 -27.82 14.63 13.22
CA VAL A 249 -27.30 16.02 13.09
C VAL A 249 -28.07 16.79 12.01
N GLU A 250 -28.38 16.19 10.86
CA GLU A 250 -29.15 16.82 9.78
C GLU A 250 -30.58 17.14 10.23
N GLU A 251 -31.23 16.22 10.93
CA GLU A 251 -32.58 16.38 11.45
C GLU A 251 -32.63 17.46 12.53
N THR A 252 -31.73 17.43 13.51
CA THR A 252 -31.62 18.47 14.59
C THR A 252 -31.34 19.84 14.00
N TYR A 253 -30.40 19.94 13.02
CA TYR A 253 -30.09 21.22 12.38
C TYR A 253 -31.26 21.75 11.55
N GLY A 254 -31.93 20.89 10.78
CA GLY A 254 -33.11 21.27 9.99
C GLY A 254 -34.35 21.62 10.85
N GLY A 255 -34.48 20.94 12.00
CA GLY A 255 -35.58 21.12 12.96
C GLY A 255 -35.33 22.12 14.09
N GLN A 256 -34.21 22.83 14.09
CA GLN A 256 -33.74 23.66 15.23
C GLN A 256 -34.79 24.66 15.73
N VAL A 257 -35.54 25.30 14.83
CA VAL A 257 -36.59 26.26 15.19
C VAL A 257 -37.73 25.56 15.94
N ILE A 258 -38.11 24.36 15.54
CA ILE A 258 -39.15 23.56 16.15
C ILE A 258 -38.71 23.10 17.54
N ILE A 259 -37.49 22.54 17.63
CA ILE A 259 -36.87 22.07 18.88
C ILE A 259 -36.90 23.18 19.94
N LYS A 260 -36.44 24.38 19.56
CA LYS A 260 -36.45 25.56 20.45
C LYS A 260 -37.85 25.99 20.82
N SER A 261 -38.81 25.98 19.88
CA SER A 261 -40.18 26.42 20.13
C SER A 261 -40.89 25.51 21.14
N PHE A 262 -40.47 24.24 21.25
CA PHE A 262 -41.04 23.26 22.16
C PHE A 262 -40.14 22.97 23.37
N ASN A 263 -39.03 23.70 23.58
CA ASN A 263 -38.04 23.50 24.66
C ASN A 263 -37.55 22.04 24.77
N ARG A 264 -37.20 21.43 23.60
CA ARG A 264 -36.77 20.01 23.52
C ARG A 264 -35.27 19.83 23.31
N GLU A 265 -34.46 20.88 23.61
CA GLU A 265 -33.00 20.84 23.41
C GLU A 265 -32.32 19.74 24.23
N ASP A 266 -32.73 19.55 25.48
CA ASP A 266 -32.15 18.51 26.36
C ASP A 266 -32.49 17.09 25.89
N ASP A 267 -33.66 16.90 25.28
CA ASP A 267 -34.04 15.62 24.70
C ASP A 267 -33.17 15.32 23.47
N GLU A 268 -32.96 16.27 22.58
CA GLU A 268 -32.10 16.14 21.41
C GLU A 268 -30.64 15.87 21.78
N VAL A 269 -30.12 16.50 22.83
CA VAL A 269 -28.76 16.25 23.34
C VAL A 269 -28.66 14.80 23.84
N ARG A 270 -29.67 14.30 24.57
CA ARG A 270 -29.66 12.87 25.02
C ARG A 270 -29.72 11.89 23.86
N ASP A 271 -30.53 12.17 22.85
CA ASP A 271 -30.62 11.30 21.67
C ASP A 271 -29.31 11.32 20.87
N PHE A 272 -28.69 12.49 20.73
CA PHE A 272 -27.36 12.62 20.13
C PHE A 272 -26.29 11.84 20.91
N GLU A 273 -26.27 11.96 22.24
CA GLU A 273 -25.32 11.21 23.08
C GLU A 273 -25.50 9.69 22.89
N GLY A 274 -26.74 9.21 22.78
CA GLY A 274 -27.04 7.80 22.50
C GLY A 274 -26.44 7.34 21.18
N GLN A 275 -26.62 8.11 20.10
CA GLN A 275 -26.05 7.80 18.79
C GLN A 275 -24.53 7.94 18.77
N ASN A 276 -24.00 8.96 19.43
CA ASN A 276 -22.55 9.17 19.56
C ASN A 276 -21.87 8.03 20.33
N GLN A 277 -22.48 7.55 21.41
CA GLN A 277 -21.99 6.41 22.18
C GLN A 277 -22.02 5.11 21.34
N ALA A 278 -23.07 4.92 20.52
CA ALA A 278 -23.15 3.78 19.60
C ALA A 278 -22.03 3.85 18.54
N PHE A 279 -21.78 5.04 17.97
CA PHE A 279 -20.68 5.28 17.04
C PHE A 279 -19.32 5.03 17.72
N TYR A 280 -19.08 5.59 18.91
CA TYR A 280 -17.86 5.37 19.68
C TYR A 280 -17.59 3.87 19.89
N ASN A 281 -18.60 3.11 20.33
CA ASN A 281 -18.48 1.67 20.58
C ASN A 281 -18.17 0.85 19.32
N ALA A 282 -18.68 1.28 18.17
CA ALA A 282 -18.35 0.65 16.89
C ALA A 282 -16.96 1.06 16.39
N ALA A 283 -16.62 2.34 16.50
CA ALA A 283 -15.38 2.92 15.99
C ALA A 283 -14.15 2.38 16.72
N TRP A 284 -14.14 2.39 18.06
CA TRP A 284 -12.97 1.89 18.78
C TRP A 284 -12.68 0.41 18.50
N LYS A 285 -13.74 -0.43 18.37
CA LYS A 285 -13.59 -1.85 18.01
C LYS A 285 -13.03 -2.02 16.59
N ALA A 286 -13.53 -1.22 15.65
CA ALA A 286 -13.04 -1.23 14.27
C ALA A 286 -11.55 -0.84 14.21
N GLN A 287 -11.17 0.24 14.90
CA GLN A 287 -9.80 0.74 14.93
C GLN A 287 -8.86 -0.21 15.68
N PHE A 288 -9.28 -0.76 16.82
CA PHE A 288 -8.47 -1.71 17.59
C PHE A 288 -8.19 -2.98 16.79
N VAL A 289 -9.24 -3.62 16.25
CA VAL A 289 -9.09 -4.88 15.50
C VAL A 289 -8.28 -4.68 14.22
N SER A 290 -8.48 -3.57 13.51
CA SER A 290 -7.67 -3.22 12.34
C SER A 290 -6.23 -2.88 12.74
N GLY A 291 -6.04 -2.13 13.81
CA GLY A 291 -4.73 -1.67 14.28
C GLY A 291 -3.81 -2.80 14.75
N ILE A 292 -4.36 -3.92 15.25
CA ILE A 292 -3.57 -5.05 15.76
C ILE A 292 -2.86 -5.85 14.63
N ILE A 293 -3.29 -5.71 13.37
CA ILE A 293 -2.68 -6.42 12.24
C ILE A 293 -1.19 -6.08 12.13
N MET A 294 -0.85 -4.79 12.13
CA MET A 294 0.55 -4.36 11.98
C MET A 294 1.48 -4.86 13.11
N PRO A 295 1.13 -4.70 14.40
CA PRO A 295 1.93 -5.29 15.49
C PRO A 295 2.09 -6.81 15.39
N LEU A 296 1.04 -7.55 15.03
CA LEU A 296 1.14 -9.00 14.83
C LEU A 296 2.08 -9.38 13.70
N MET A 297 2.04 -8.63 12.60
CA MET A 297 2.92 -8.87 11.47
C MET A 297 4.38 -8.55 11.80
N ILE A 298 4.63 -7.46 12.54
CA ILE A 298 5.98 -7.13 13.04
C ILE A 298 6.47 -8.23 13.98
N PHE A 299 5.61 -8.74 14.87
CA PHE A 299 5.93 -9.82 15.78
C PHE A 299 6.32 -11.10 15.04
N LEU A 300 5.54 -11.51 14.03
CA LEU A 300 5.86 -12.66 13.19
C LEU A 300 7.20 -12.50 12.45
N ASN A 301 7.43 -11.30 11.92
CA ASN A 301 8.70 -11.00 11.24
C ASN A 301 9.89 -11.09 12.21
N ASN A 302 9.75 -10.57 13.43
CA ASN A 302 10.79 -10.62 14.45
C ASN A 302 11.06 -12.06 14.93
N ILE A 303 10.03 -12.90 15.04
CA ILE A 303 10.21 -14.33 15.30
C ILE A 303 11.04 -14.97 14.19
N GLY A 304 10.68 -14.76 12.93
CA GLY A 304 11.44 -15.25 11.79
C GLY A 304 12.89 -14.73 11.79
N TYR A 305 13.09 -13.45 12.13
CA TYR A 305 14.43 -12.86 12.29
C TYR A 305 15.27 -13.61 13.34
N VAL A 306 14.70 -13.92 14.49
CA VAL A 306 15.38 -14.67 15.57
C VAL A 306 15.78 -16.07 15.08
N PHE A 307 14.86 -16.80 14.44
CA PHE A 307 15.17 -18.13 13.90
C PHE A 307 16.28 -18.09 12.83
N VAL A 308 16.23 -17.09 11.93
CA VAL A 308 17.28 -16.89 10.93
C VAL A 308 18.62 -16.53 11.59
N ALA A 309 18.63 -15.70 12.63
CA ALA A 309 19.85 -15.35 13.35
C ALA A 309 20.48 -16.56 14.04
N ILE A 310 19.67 -17.39 14.71
CA ILE A 310 20.15 -18.62 15.39
C ILE A 310 20.69 -19.63 14.36
N MET A 311 19.90 -19.96 13.35
CA MET A 311 20.31 -20.94 12.34
C MET A 311 21.47 -20.43 11.50
N GLY A 312 21.47 -19.12 11.15
CA GLY A 312 22.58 -18.46 10.45
C GLY A 312 23.87 -18.50 11.28
N GLY A 313 23.78 -18.25 12.58
CA GLY A 313 24.90 -18.38 13.51
C GLY A 313 25.47 -19.80 13.55
N ILE A 314 24.61 -20.83 13.57
CA ILE A 314 25.02 -22.24 13.49
C ILE A 314 25.72 -22.53 12.15
N GLU A 315 25.17 -22.06 11.03
CA GLU A 315 25.78 -22.26 9.71
C GLU A 315 27.16 -21.54 9.60
N VAL A 316 27.32 -20.36 10.22
CA VAL A 316 28.62 -19.67 10.31
C VAL A 316 29.60 -20.48 11.18
N ALA A 317 29.19 -20.98 12.34
CA ALA A 317 30.04 -21.79 13.21
C ALA A 317 30.51 -23.08 12.52
N ASN A 318 29.69 -23.66 11.66
CA ASN A 318 30.00 -24.83 10.83
C ASN A 318 30.82 -24.47 9.57
N GLY A 319 31.11 -23.19 9.31
CA GLY A 319 31.85 -22.75 8.12
C GLY A 319 31.07 -22.81 6.81
N ALA A 320 29.76 -23.06 6.86
CA ALA A 320 28.91 -23.19 5.65
C ALA A 320 28.64 -21.84 4.96
N ILE A 321 28.49 -20.78 5.75
CA ILE A 321 28.28 -19.40 5.26
C ILE A 321 29.13 -18.42 6.08
N THR A 322 29.28 -17.19 5.60
CA THR A 322 30.01 -16.13 6.32
C THR A 322 29.09 -15.29 7.20
N LEU A 323 29.65 -14.60 8.20
CA LEU A 323 28.88 -13.68 9.05
C LEU A 323 28.21 -12.56 8.21
N GLY A 324 28.90 -12.07 7.19
CA GLY A 324 28.34 -11.11 6.24
C GLY A 324 27.15 -11.65 5.43
N ASN A 325 27.15 -12.96 5.13
CA ASN A 325 26.01 -13.60 4.49
C ASN A 325 24.78 -13.62 5.42
N VAL A 326 24.97 -13.86 6.70
CA VAL A 326 23.87 -13.78 7.69
C VAL A 326 23.32 -12.35 7.76
N GLN A 327 24.21 -11.34 7.84
CA GLN A 327 23.80 -9.94 7.84
C GLN A 327 23.02 -9.56 6.58
N ALA A 328 23.52 -9.96 5.39
CA ALA A 328 22.82 -9.74 4.12
C ALA A 328 21.45 -10.41 4.11
N PHE A 329 21.37 -11.64 4.62
CA PHE A 329 20.12 -12.40 4.69
C PHE A 329 19.08 -11.71 5.59
N LEU A 330 19.49 -11.20 6.75
CA LEU A 330 18.62 -10.46 7.67
C LEU A 330 18.11 -9.15 7.02
N GLN A 331 18.93 -8.46 6.23
CA GLN A 331 18.50 -7.30 5.45
C GLN A 331 17.51 -7.69 4.35
N TYR A 332 17.72 -8.80 3.65
CA TYR A 332 16.76 -9.33 2.67
C TYR A 332 15.43 -9.67 3.32
N MET A 333 15.43 -10.26 4.51
CA MET A 333 14.23 -10.56 5.26
C MET A 333 13.44 -9.30 5.62
N GLN A 334 14.13 -8.22 6.00
CA GLN A 334 13.48 -6.92 6.26
C GLN A 334 12.89 -6.29 5.00
N GLN A 335 13.55 -6.40 3.84
CA GLN A 335 13.05 -5.91 2.56
C GLN A 335 11.86 -6.74 2.04
N PHE A 336 11.87 -8.04 2.32
CA PHE A 336 10.83 -8.96 1.89
C PHE A 336 9.51 -8.76 2.62
N SER A 337 9.54 -8.41 3.89
CA SER A 337 8.36 -8.24 4.75
C SER A 337 7.37 -7.17 4.25
N PRO A 338 7.75 -5.92 3.94
CA PRO A 338 6.83 -4.89 3.45
C PRO A 338 6.19 -5.24 2.11
N VAL A 339 6.93 -5.92 1.21
CA VAL A 339 6.43 -6.34 -0.11
C VAL A 339 5.29 -7.34 0.05
N SER A 340 5.45 -8.31 0.96
CA SER A 340 4.40 -9.29 1.25
C SER A 340 3.12 -8.62 1.77
N TYR A 341 3.22 -7.58 2.59
CA TYR A 341 2.05 -6.87 3.15
C TYR A 341 1.34 -5.99 2.13
N THR A 342 2.06 -5.29 1.29
CA THR A 342 1.45 -4.44 0.26
C THR A 342 0.70 -5.27 -0.77
N HIS A 343 1.21 -6.44 -1.15
CA HIS A 343 0.50 -7.37 -2.03
C HIS A 343 -0.74 -7.97 -1.35
N LEU A 344 -0.65 -8.37 -0.09
CA LEU A 344 -1.78 -8.91 0.67
C LEU A 344 -2.88 -7.86 0.85
N ARG A 345 -2.52 -6.63 1.19
CA ARG A 345 -3.48 -5.52 1.35
C ARG A 345 -4.12 -5.11 0.02
N ALA A 346 -3.37 -5.12 -1.07
CA ALA A 346 -3.91 -4.86 -2.41
C ALA A 346 -4.92 -5.96 -2.83
N HIS A 347 -4.64 -7.22 -2.51
CA HIS A 347 -5.57 -8.32 -2.75
C HIS A 347 -6.84 -8.21 -1.90
N GLU A 348 -6.73 -7.79 -0.65
CA GLU A 348 -7.91 -7.58 0.23
C GLU A 348 -8.76 -6.42 -0.25
N THR A 349 -8.17 -5.30 -0.65
CA THR A 349 -8.93 -4.17 -1.21
C THR A 349 -9.61 -4.53 -2.52
N THR A 350 -9.06 -5.43 -3.33
CA THR A 350 -9.68 -5.91 -4.57
C THR A 350 -10.75 -6.99 -4.35
N LEU A 351 -10.68 -7.76 -3.26
CA LEU A 351 -11.70 -8.75 -2.89
C LEU A 351 -12.90 -8.13 -2.15
N HIS A 352 -12.74 -6.91 -1.62
CA HIS A 352 -13.71 -6.23 -0.76
C HIS A 352 -14.25 -4.92 -1.35
N LEU A 353 -13.91 -4.61 -2.59
CA LEU A 353 -14.50 -3.61 -3.46
C LEU A 353 -15.37 -4.29 -4.53
#